data_3774f23f4b246ef950e8e044b094a39b
#
_entry.id   3774f23f4b246ef950e8e044b094a39b
#
_cell.length_a   1.000
_cell.length_b   1.000
_cell.length_c   1.000
_cell.angle_alpha   90.00
_cell.angle_beta   90.00
_cell.angle_gamma   90.00
#
_symmetry.space_group_name_H-M   'P 1'
#
loop_
_entity.id
_entity.type
_entity.pdbx_description
1 polymer ?
#
loop_
_entity_poly.entity_id
_entity_poly.type
_entity_poly.pdbx_seq_one_letter_code
_entity_poly.pdbx_strand_id
1 'polypeptide(L)'
;MKRRYLTILMALLLSLCLAACGSTSEGISRTQALFSKYSKETGVHLGLSMENDGMDTLVELYQLGDNLSLDVTVGGDRFVYIVKDNTLTVLDPANQVSEQMEITDEVQGFLETISSGVDNILSLGQADVEYQKGTVTIDGVKYETEEAVNEGSTVKFAYRDDGALAFIITLDGATETKIRITAFDGDVEESRFDIPDGYEK
;
A
#
# COMPACT_ATOMS: atom_id res chain seq x y z
N MET A 1 15.09 -17.95 -3.30
CA MET A 1 14.56 -16.76 -4.01
C MET A 1 13.41 -16.11 -3.26
N LYS A 2 12.43 -16.84 -2.70
CA LYS A 2 11.26 -16.29 -1.97
C LYS A 2 11.60 -15.29 -0.82
N ARG A 3 12.69 -15.48 -0.07
CA ARG A 3 13.09 -14.56 1.02
C ARG A 3 13.47 -13.14 0.57
N ARG A 4 14.01 -12.96 -0.64
CA ARG A 4 14.43 -11.62 -1.12
C ARG A 4 13.24 -10.72 -1.48
N TYR A 5 12.18 -11.30 -2.06
CA TYR A 5 10.97 -10.56 -2.43
C TYR A 5 10.18 -10.09 -1.19
N LEU A 6 10.16 -10.94 -0.15
CA LEU A 6 9.55 -10.60 1.13
C LEU A 6 10.25 -9.40 1.80
N THR A 7 11.59 -9.32 1.67
CA THR A 7 12.38 -8.21 2.24
C THR A 7 12.10 -6.88 1.52
N ILE A 8 11.88 -6.91 0.21
CA ILE A 8 11.56 -5.72 -0.58
C ILE A 8 10.16 -5.21 -0.22
N LEU A 9 9.18 -6.12 -0.09
CA LEU A 9 7.82 -5.76 0.33
C LEU A 9 7.80 -5.20 1.76
N MET A 10 8.56 -5.79 2.68
CA MET A 10 8.70 -5.29 4.06
C MET A 10 9.37 -3.90 4.10
N ALA A 11 10.40 -3.65 3.29
CA ALA A 11 11.04 -2.33 3.22
C ALA A 11 10.06 -1.27 2.69
N LEU A 12 9.17 -1.65 1.78
CA LEU A 12 8.15 -0.78 1.22
C LEU A 12 7.13 -0.32 2.27
N LEU A 13 6.61 -1.26 3.04
CA LEU A 13 5.61 -0.98 4.07
C LEU A 13 6.21 -0.22 5.27
N LEU A 14 7.48 -0.50 5.62
CA LEU A 14 8.19 0.18 6.70
C LEU A 14 8.52 1.65 6.37
N SER A 15 8.72 2.00 5.09
CA SER A 15 8.98 3.39 4.69
C SER A 15 7.76 4.32 4.85
N LEU A 16 6.56 3.76 5.01
CA LEU A 16 5.32 4.51 5.24
C LEU A 16 5.05 4.81 6.73
N CYS A 17 5.91 4.32 7.64
CA CYS A 17 5.72 4.47 9.10
C CYS A 17 6.10 5.86 9.66
N LEU A 18 6.15 6.91 8.86
CA LEU A 18 6.54 8.24 9.31
C LEU A 18 5.31 9.12 9.46
N ALA A 19 4.74 9.18 10.62
CA ALA A 19 3.69 10.16 10.87
C ALA A 19 3.67 10.70 12.29
N ALA A 20 3.50 11.96 12.31
CA ALA A 20 2.74 12.86 13.16
C ALA A 20 3.39 13.35 14.45
N CYS A 21 3.83 14.58 14.39
CA CYS A 21 3.60 15.57 15.44
C CYS A 21 3.67 16.98 14.85
N GLY A 22 2.61 17.77 15.01
CA GLY A 22 2.75 19.20 15.04
C GLY A 22 1.75 20.07 14.29
N SER A 23 1.04 20.85 15.00
CA SER A 23 0.44 22.19 14.84
C SER A 23 -0.61 22.45 13.72
N THR A 24 -1.67 23.11 14.19
CA THR A 24 -2.91 23.50 13.54
C THR A 24 -2.72 24.40 12.32
N SER A 25 -3.29 23.97 11.19
CA SER A 25 -3.63 24.83 10.07
C SER A 25 -5.14 24.80 9.77
N GLU A 26 -5.67 25.91 9.33
CA GLU A 26 -7.09 26.05 9.00
C GLU A 26 -7.48 25.20 7.77
N GLY A 27 -8.25 24.13 8.00
CA GLY A 27 -8.83 23.27 6.97
C GLY A 27 -8.20 21.89 6.88
N ILE A 28 -9.03 20.91 6.54
CA ILE A 28 -8.57 19.53 6.30
C ILE A 28 -7.77 19.50 4.99
N SER A 29 -6.56 18.93 5.01
CA SER A 29 -5.76 18.75 3.80
C SER A 29 -6.42 17.79 2.81
N ARG A 30 -6.00 17.82 1.53
CA ARG A 30 -6.46 16.86 0.52
C ARG A 30 -6.10 15.42 0.92
N THR A 31 -4.90 15.26 1.46
CA THR A 31 -4.40 13.96 1.95
C THR A 31 -5.27 13.45 3.09
N GLN A 32 -5.52 14.23 4.12
CA GLN A 32 -6.43 13.84 5.22
C GLN A 32 -7.84 13.53 4.71
N ALA A 33 -8.38 14.37 3.82
CA ALA A 33 -9.69 14.16 3.24
C ALA A 33 -9.77 12.89 2.37
N LEU A 34 -8.67 12.50 1.71
CA LEU A 34 -8.60 11.29 0.91
C LEU A 34 -8.55 10.04 1.80
N PHE A 35 -7.59 9.98 2.72
CA PHE A 35 -7.37 8.80 3.54
C PHE A 35 -8.48 8.56 4.58
N SER A 36 -9.15 9.63 5.05
CA SER A 36 -10.30 9.50 5.97
C SER A 36 -11.56 8.90 5.35
N LYS A 37 -11.61 8.78 4.02
CA LYS A 37 -12.79 8.19 3.33
C LYS A 37 -12.87 6.68 3.47
N TYR A 38 -11.75 6.02 3.74
CA TYR A 38 -11.64 4.58 3.70
C TYR A 38 -11.25 4.03 5.05
N SER A 39 -11.79 2.87 5.38
CA SER A 39 -11.43 2.11 6.57
C SER A 39 -11.46 0.63 6.24
N LYS A 40 -10.84 -0.19 7.09
CA LYS A 40 -10.89 -1.65 6.92
C LYS A 40 -12.33 -2.17 6.94
N GLU A 41 -13.22 -1.56 7.72
CA GLU A 41 -14.62 -1.98 7.83
C GLU A 41 -15.42 -1.68 6.56
N THR A 42 -15.08 -0.60 5.86
CA THR A 42 -15.79 -0.18 4.64
C THR A 42 -15.13 -0.69 3.35
N GLY A 43 -13.92 -1.19 3.47
CA GLY A 43 -13.10 -1.66 2.37
C GLY A 43 -11.99 -0.69 1.99
N VAL A 44 -10.83 -1.26 1.66
CA VAL A 44 -9.66 -0.55 1.13
C VAL A 44 -9.08 -1.35 -0.02
N HIS A 45 -8.96 -0.70 -1.17
CA HIS A 45 -8.19 -1.17 -2.30
C HIS A 45 -7.01 -0.22 -2.52
N LEU A 46 -5.80 -0.76 -2.51
CA LEU A 46 -4.56 -0.02 -2.72
C LEU A 46 -3.71 -0.71 -3.79
N GLY A 47 -3.59 -0.06 -4.94
CA GLY A 47 -2.71 -0.48 -6.03
C GLY A 47 -1.42 0.33 -6.02
N LEU A 48 -0.27 -0.34 -6.06
CA LEU A 48 1.05 0.25 -6.03
C LEU A 48 1.90 -0.27 -7.20
N SER A 49 2.69 0.61 -7.79
CA SER A 49 3.70 0.24 -8.77
C SER A 49 5.01 0.93 -8.45
N MET A 50 6.10 0.19 -8.54
CA MET A 50 7.44 0.70 -8.33
C MET A 50 8.43 -0.02 -9.21
N GLU A 51 9.47 0.69 -9.61
CA GLU A 51 10.63 0.13 -10.27
C GLU A 51 11.82 0.18 -9.31
N ASN A 52 12.48 -0.94 -9.12
CA ASN A 52 13.69 -1.02 -8.33
C ASN A 52 14.72 -1.91 -9.04
N ASP A 53 15.90 -1.37 -9.30
CA ASP A 53 17.00 -2.06 -10.00
C ASP A 53 16.57 -2.68 -11.36
N GLY A 54 15.69 -2.00 -12.11
CA GLY A 54 15.17 -2.46 -13.40
C GLY A 54 14.15 -3.60 -13.29
N MET A 55 13.64 -3.88 -12.11
CA MET A 55 12.52 -4.80 -11.88
C MET A 55 11.24 -4.03 -11.53
N ASP A 56 10.21 -4.25 -12.32
CA ASP A 56 8.88 -3.75 -12.00
C ASP A 56 8.24 -4.60 -10.91
N THR A 57 7.73 -3.93 -9.89
CA THR A 57 6.90 -4.53 -8.85
C THR A 57 5.52 -3.90 -8.89
N LEU A 58 4.49 -4.73 -8.98
CA LEU A 58 3.09 -4.35 -8.86
C LEU A 58 2.52 -5.00 -7.61
N VAL A 59 1.75 -4.25 -6.87
CA VAL A 59 1.07 -4.73 -5.66
C VAL A 59 -0.37 -4.25 -5.72
N GLU A 60 -1.31 -5.18 -5.61
CA GLU A 60 -2.73 -4.90 -5.41
C GLU A 60 -3.14 -5.48 -4.07
N LEU A 61 -3.54 -4.63 -3.16
CA LEU A 61 -3.98 -5.00 -1.81
C LEU A 61 -5.45 -4.65 -1.65
N TYR A 62 -6.22 -5.63 -1.21
CA TYR A 62 -7.63 -5.49 -0.86
C TYR A 62 -7.81 -5.90 0.59
N GLN A 63 -8.50 -5.10 1.37
CA GLN A 63 -8.84 -5.42 2.75
C GLN A 63 -10.30 -5.05 3.04
N LEU A 64 -11.02 -5.98 3.68
CA LEU A 64 -12.39 -5.78 4.17
C LEU A 64 -12.56 -6.53 5.50
N GLY A 65 -12.67 -5.79 6.58
CA GLY A 65 -12.59 -6.37 7.93
C GLY A 65 -11.25 -7.07 8.17
N ASP A 66 -11.31 -8.33 8.56
CA ASP A 66 -10.15 -9.19 8.78
C ASP A 66 -9.69 -9.92 7.50
N ASN A 67 -10.47 -9.84 6.42
CA ASN A 67 -10.12 -10.45 5.15
C ASN A 67 -9.11 -9.58 4.41
N LEU A 68 -8.07 -10.23 3.86
CA LEU A 68 -7.00 -9.60 3.11
C LEU A 68 -6.75 -10.37 1.81
N SER A 69 -6.59 -9.65 0.70
CA SER A 69 -6.05 -10.22 -0.53
C SER A 69 -4.86 -9.36 -0.99
N LEU A 70 -3.73 -10.00 -1.21
CA LEU A 70 -2.49 -9.37 -1.65
C LEU A 70 -2.02 -10.04 -2.93
N ASP A 71 -2.07 -9.32 -4.04
CA ASP A 71 -1.58 -9.75 -5.34
C ASP A 71 -0.27 -9.03 -5.63
N VAL A 72 0.80 -9.77 -5.79
CA VAL A 72 2.15 -9.22 -5.99
C VAL A 72 2.74 -9.78 -7.26
N THR A 73 3.15 -8.90 -8.16
CA THR A 73 3.92 -9.26 -9.35
C THR A 73 5.31 -8.64 -9.25
N VAL A 74 6.35 -9.45 -9.38
CA VAL A 74 7.76 -8.99 -9.34
C VAL A 74 8.50 -9.60 -10.51
N GLY A 75 9.00 -8.78 -11.43
CA GLY A 75 9.77 -9.25 -12.58
C GLY A 75 8.99 -10.22 -13.50
N GLY A 76 7.67 -10.17 -13.47
CA GLY A 76 6.77 -11.04 -14.21
C GLY A 76 6.24 -12.26 -13.44
N ASP A 77 6.85 -12.61 -12.31
CA ASP A 77 6.33 -13.67 -11.42
C ASP A 77 5.20 -13.10 -10.55
N ARG A 78 4.04 -13.75 -10.56
CA ARG A 78 2.85 -13.32 -9.82
C ARG A 78 2.52 -14.29 -8.70
N PHE A 79 2.18 -13.74 -7.53
CA PHE A 79 1.77 -14.48 -6.34
C PHE A 79 0.55 -13.80 -5.74
N VAL A 80 -0.43 -14.60 -5.31
CA VAL A 80 -1.61 -14.08 -4.63
C VAL A 80 -1.73 -14.74 -3.25
N TYR A 81 -1.91 -13.91 -2.25
CA TYR A 81 -2.10 -14.33 -0.87
C TYR A 81 -3.51 -13.91 -0.44
N ILE A 82 -4.31 -14.85 0.01
CA ILE A 82 -5.68 -14.59 0.49
C ILE A 82 -5.76 -15.04 1.93
N VAL A 83 -6.15 -14.11 2.81
CA VAL A 83 -6.51 -14.40 4.20
C VAL A 83 -8.01 -14.28 4.33
N LYS A 84 -8.65 -15.38 4.69
CA LYS A 84 -10.09 -15.45 4.94
C LYS A 84 -10.36 -16.49 6.01
N ASP A 85 -11.24 -16.20 6.96
CA ASP A 85 -11.63 -17.13 8.03
C ASP A 85 -10.43 -17.75 8.75
N ASN A 86 -9.42 -16.96 9.09
CA ASN A 86 -8.18 -17.39 9.75
C ASN A 86 -7.36 -18.44 8.96
N THR A 87 -7.53 -18.49 7.66
CA THR A 87 -6.79 -19.38 6.76
C THR A 87 -6.02 -18.54 5.75
N LEU A 88 -4.74 -18.85 5.56
CA LEU A 88 -3.95 -18.29 4.47
C LEU A 88 -4.00 -19.24 3.28
N THR A 89 -4.42 -18.72 2.15
CA THR A 89 -4.32 -19.40 0.84
C THR A 89 -3.27 -18.69 0.00
N VAL A 90 -2.33 -19.44 -0.53
CA VAL A 90 -1.34 -18.96 -1.51
C VAL A 90 -1.71 -19.52 -2.86
N LEU A 91 -1.92 -18.63 -3.83
CA LEU A 91 -2.18 -19.02 -5.22
C LEU A 91 -0.91 -18.88 -6.04
N ASP A 92 -0.66 -19.84 -6.89
CA ASP A 92 0.30 -19.80 -7.99
C ASP A 92 -0.48 -19.70 -9.32
N PRO A 93 -0.68 -18.48 -9.85
CA PRO A 93 -1.48 -18.31 -11.06
C PRO A 93 -0.85 -18.93 -12.31
N ALA A 94 0.48 -19.09 -12.34
CA ALA A 94 1.20 -19.66 -13.47
C ALA A 94 0.92 -21.17 -13.63
N ASN A 95 0.76 -21.88 -12.49
CA ASN A 95 0.51 -23.31 -12.45
C ASN A 95 -0.94 -23.65 -12.11
N GLN A 96 -1.77 -22.65 -11.78
CA GLN A 96 -3.16 -22.80 -11.33
C GLN A 96 -3.29 -23.72 -10.09
N VAL A 97 -2.34 -23.58 -9.15
CA VAL A 97 -2.30 -24.34 -7.90
C VAL A 97 -2.62 -23.43 -6.73
N SER A 98 -3.40 -23.93 -5.78
CA SER A 98 -3.64 -23.28 -4.50
C SER A 98 -3.12 -24.13 -3.35
N GLU A 99 -2.48 -23.48 -2.39
CA GLU A 99 -2.04 -24.11 -1.15
C GLU A 99 -2.66 -23.39 0.04
N GLN A 100 -3.39 -24.12 0.87
CA GLN A 100 -3.95 -23.61 2.11
C GLN A 100 -3.07 -24.01 3.28
N MET A 101 -2.83 -23.08 4.17
CA MET A 101 -2.04 -23.30 5.37
C MET A 101 -2.66 -22.61 6.57
N GLU A 102 -2.47 -23.22 7.74
CA GLU A 102 -2.82 -22.57 9.00
C GLU A 102 -1.90 -21.36 9.24
N ILE A 103 -2.45 -20.33 9.86
CA ILE A 103 -1.69 -19.15 10.23
C ILE A 103 -0.85 -19.49 11.45
N THR A 104 0.45 -19.72 11.22
CA THR A 104 1.46 -19.89 12.27
C THR A 104 1.96 -18.52 12.75
N ASP A 105 2.66 -18.48 13.90
CA ASP A 105 3.22 -17.23 14.44
C ASP A 105 4.10 -16.48 13.41
N GLU A 106 4.85 -17.18 12.56
CA GLU A 106 5.68 -16.57 11.51
C GLU A 106 4.81 -15.92 10.41
N VAL A 107 3.76 -16.62 9.99
CA VAL A 107 2.79 -16.13 9.00
C VAL A 107 2.01 -14.95 9.59
N GLN A 108 1.59 -15.05 10.84
CA GLN A 108 0.89 -13.99 11.55
C GLN A 108 1.73 -12.71 11.61
N GLY A 109 3.01 -12.80 11.96
CA GLY A 109 3.93 -11.66 11.98
C GLY A 109 4.07 -10.98 10.60
N PHE A 110 4.03 -11.75 9.51
CA PHE A 110 4.00 -11.20 8.15
C PHE A 110 2.69 -10.46 7.85
N LEU A 111 1.55 -11.07 8.18
CA LEU A 111 0.22 -10.49 7.97
C LEU A 111 0.03 -9.22 8.82
N GLU A 112 0.49 -9.23 10.07
CA GLU A 112 0.49 -8.06 10.96
C GLU A 112 1.31 -6.91 10.38
N THR A 113 2.44 -7.20 9.73
CA THR A 113 3.26 -6.18 9.06
C THR A 113 2.51 -5.53 7.90
N ILE A 114 1.81 -6.33 7.07
CA ILE A 114 0.99 -5.80 5.97
C ILE A 114 -0.17 -4.97 6.53
N SER A 115 -0.91 -5.52 7.49
CA SER A 115 -2.06 -4.87 8.10
C SER A 115 -1.66 -3.55 8.76
N SER A 116 -0.53 -3.53 9.49
CA SER A 116 0.01 -2.31 10.10
C SER A 116 0.41 -1.27 9.05
N GLY A 117 0.93 -1.71 7.90
CA GLY A 117 1.23 -0.82 6.77
C GLY A 117 -0.02 -0.11 6.25
N VAL A 118 -1.12 -0.85 6.10
CA VAL A 118 -2.42 -0.26 5.72
C VAL A 118 -2.93 0.70 6.79
N ASP A 119 -2.87 0.29 8.07
CA ASP A 119 -3.29 1.14 9.20
C ASP A 119 -2.50 2.44 9.25
N ASN A 120 -1.19 2.38 9.03
CA ASN A 120 -0.35 3.57 8.99
C ASN A 120 -0.73 4.51 7.86
N ILE A 121 -1.03 3.98 6.66
CA ILE A 121 -1.51 4.79 5.54
C ILE A 121 -2.86 5.44 5.89
N LEU A 122 -3.82 4.67 6.38
CA LEU A 122 -5.15 5.17 6.74
C LEU A 122 -5.10 6.18 7.89
N SER A 123 -4.15 6.00 8.83
CA SER A 123 -3.95 6.92 9.96
C SER A 123 -3.58 8.34 9.51
N LEU A 124 -3.02 8.52 8.32
CA LEU A 124 -2.72 9.84 7.74
C LEU A 124 -3.98 10.69 7.57
N GLY A 125 -5.15 10.07 7.38
CA GLY A 125 -6.43 10.77 7.35
C GLY A 125 -6.94 11.21 8.74
N GLN A 126 -6.41 10.63 9.81
CA GLN A 126 -6.86 10.88 11.18
C GLN A 126 -5.83 11.66 12.01
N ALA A 127 -4.58 11.68 11.57
CA ALA A 127 -3.50 12.34 12.27
C ALA A 127 -3.60 13.87 12.14
N ASP A 128 -3.24 14.58 13.21
CA ASP A 128 -3.06 16.03 13.19
C ASP A 128 -1.70 16.36 12.54
N VAL A 129 -1.64 16.16 11.21
CA VAL A 129 -0.46 16.39 10.39
C VAL A 129 -0.58 17.70 9.67
N GLU A 130 0.41 18.55 9.79
CA GLU A 130 0.50 19.77 9.00
C GLU A 130 1.14 19.47 7.64
N TYR A 131 0.39 19.75 6.57
CA TYR A 131 0.86 19.57 5.22
C TYR A 131 1.24 20.89 4.56
N GLN A 132 2.43 20.95 3.97
CA GLN A 132 2.87 22.07 3.14
C GLN A 132 2.53 21.78 1.69
N LYS A 133 1.97 22.78 0.99
CA LYS A 133 1.68 22.68 -0.44
C LYS A 133 2.93 22.94 -1.26
N GLY A 134 3.13 22.11 -2.27
CA GLY A 134 4.25 22.21 -3.19
C GLY A 134 3.94 21.70 -4.59
N THR A 135 4.96 21.48 -5.36
CA THR A 135 4.87 20.84 -6.68
C THR A 135 6.09 19.97 -6.95
N VAL A 136 5.90 18.89 -7.69
CA VAL A 136 6.99 18.03 -8.17
C VAL A 136 6.81 17.76 -9.65
N THR A 137 7.92 17.55 -10.36
CA THR A 137 7.89 17.10 -11.76
C THR A 137 8.44 15.68 -11.84
N ILE A 138 7.63 14.75 -12.35
CA ILE A 138 7.98 13.34 -12.53
C ILE A 138 7.75 13.01 -13.99
N ASP A 139 8.75 12.48 -14.67
CA ASP A 139 8.69 12.10 -16.10
C ASP A 139 8.16 13.21 -17.01
N GLY A 140 8.53 14.49 -16.68
CA GLY A 140 8.10 15.68 -17.42
C GLY A 140 6.68 16.15 -17.11
N VAL A 141 5.93 15.47 -16.26
CA VAL A 141 4.58 15.85 -15.81
C VAL A 141 4.68 16.55 -14.46
N LYS A 142 4.01 17.69 -14.32
CA LYS A 142 3.94 18.44 -13.07
C LYS A 142 2.75 17.97 -12.24
N TYR A 143 3.00 17.73 -10.95
CA TYR A 143 2.01 17.33 -9.95
C TYR A 143 1.96 18.37 -8.84
N GLU A 144 0.77 18.66 -8.32
CA GLU A 144 0.62 19.35 -7.03
C GLU A 144 0.98 18.40 -5.91
N THR A 145 1.63 18.90 -4.85
CA THR A 145 1.98 18.06 -3.69
C THR A 145 1.44 18.63 -2.40
N GLU A 146 1.16 17.70 -1.47
CA GLU A 146 1.08 17.97 -0.03
C GLU A 146 2.22 17.22 0.64
N GLU A 147 3.02 17.93 1.45
CA GLU A 147 4.26 17.43 2.02
C GLU A 147 4.19 17.48 3.53
N ALA A 148 4.46 16.34 4.17
CA ALA A 148 4.64 16.22 5.61
C ALA A 148 6.12 16.03 5.94
N VAL A 149 6.63 16.76 6.92
CA VAL A 149 8.02 16.65 7.38
C VAL A 149 8.01 16.17 8.83
N ASN A 150 8.75 15.09 9.09
CA ASN A 150 8.91 14.55 10.44
C ASN A 150 10.36 14.11 10.67
N GLU A 151 11.02 14.66 11.72
CA GLU A 151 12.36 14.26 12.19
C GLU A 151 13.43 14.06 11.09
N GLY A 152 13.38 14.88 10.04
CA GLY A 152 14.36 14.83 8.94
C GLY A 152 13.96 13.96 7.76
N SER A 153 12.84 13.28 7.83
CA SER A 153 12.21 12.59 6.70
C SER A 153 11.05 13.41 6.14
N THR A 154 10.86 13.35 4.84
CA THR A 154 9.75 14.04 4.15
C THR A 154 8.94 13.03 3.37
N VAL A 155 7.61 13.11 3.53
CA VAL A 155 6.68 12.35 2.70
C VAL A 155 5.90 13.34 1.85
N LYS A 156 5.89 13.14 0.52
CA LYS A 156 5.14 13.95 -0.43
C LYS A 156 4.05 13.11 -1.08
N PHE A 157 2.85 13.64 -1.06
CA PHE A 157 1.69 13.08 -1.75
C PHE A 157 1.46 13.90 -3.02
N ALA A 158 1.70 13.30 -4.17
CA ALA A 158 1.60 13.98 -5.46
C ALA A 158 0.25 13.65 -6.14
N TYR A 159 -0.47 14.67 -6.55
CA TYR A 159 -1.82 14.59 -7.08
C TYR A 159 -1.90 14.98 -8.53
N ARG A 160 -2.71 14.27 -9.31
CA ARG A 160 -3.11 14.65 -10.67
C ARG A 160 -4.05 15.85 -10.64
N ASP A 161 -4.27 16.44 -11.80
CA ASP A 161 -5.20 17.59 -11.98
C ASP A 161 -6.65 17.21 -11.64
N ASP A 162 -7.03 15.93 -11.80
CA ASP A 162 -8.35 15.40 -11.40
C ASP A 162 -8.50 15.18 -9.89
N GLY A 163 -7.44 15.39 -9.13
CA GLY A 163 -7.42 15.23 -7.69
C GLY A 163 -7.05 13.83 -7.21
N ALA A 164 -6.82 12.87 -8.11
CA ALA A 164 -6.39 11.53 -7.73
C ALA A 164 -4.94 11.51 -7.25
N LEU A 165 -4.64 10.73 -6.21
CA LEU A 165 -3.29 10.48 -5.75
C LEU A 165 -2.53 9.69 -6.82
N ALA A 166 -1.38 10.20 -7.24
CA ALA A 166 -0.56 9.61 -8.30
C ALA A 166 0.71 8.97 -7.77
N PHE A 167 1.34 9.62 -6.78
CA PHE A 167 2.58 9.12 -6.19
C PHE A 167 2.64 9.43 -4.70
N ILE A 168 3.30 8.52 -3.97
CA ILE A 168 3.86 8.77 -2.65
C ILE A 168 5.38 8.78 -2.81
N ILE A 169 6.03 9.85 -2.36
CA ILE A 169 7.48 10.03 -2.46
C ILE A 169 8.01 10.20 -1.05
N THR A 170 8.92 9.33 -0.65
CA THR A 170 9.60 9.43 0.63
C THR A 170 11.04 9.88 0.43
N LEU A 171 11.48 10.80 1.28
CA LEU A 171 12.86 11.28 1.32
C LEU A 171 13.40 10.98 2.72
N ASP A 172 14.38 10.10 2.79
CA ASP A 172 15.11 9.78 4.02
C ASP A 172 16.59 10.08 3.81
N GLY A 173 17.03 11.21 4.35
CA GLY A 173 18.35 11.76 4.07
C GLY A 173 18.56 12.03 2.57
N ALA A 174 19.46 11.27 1.94
CA ALA A 174 19.74 11.36 0.51
C ALA A 174 18.99 10.31 -0.34
N THR A 175 18.23 9.44 0.28
CA THR A 175 17.48 8.37 -0.42
C THR A 175 16.09 8.85 -0.76
N GLU A 176 15.74 8.80 -2.05
CA GLU A 176 14.40 9.07 -2.54
C GLU A 176 13.76 7.76 -3.00
N THR A 177 12.57 7.46 -2.49
CA THR A 177 11.75 6.34 -2.95
C THR A 177 10.46 6.88 -3.53
N LYS A 178 10.11 6.47 -4.75
CA LYS A 178 8.88 6.84 -5.44
C LYS A 178 8.00 5.61 -5.60
N ILE A 179 6.77 5.74 -5.14
CA ILE A 179 5.73 4.72 -5.28
C ILE A 179 4.62 5.33 -6.13
N ARG A 180 4.35 4.74 -7.28
CA ARG A 180 3.20 5.12 -8.11
C ARG A 180 1.95 4.48 -7.53
N ILE A 181 0.90 5.27 -7.37
CA ILE A 181 -0.41 4.78 -6.96
C ILE A 181 -1.21 4.47 -8.23
N THR A 182 -1.58 3.22 -8.40
CA THR A 182 -2.38 2.73 -9.52
C THR A 182 -3.87 2.72 -9.19
N ALA A 183 -4.20 2.45 -7.92
CA ALA A 183 -5.55 2.51 -7.36
C ALA A 183 -5.50 2.94 -5.90
N PHE A 184 -6.49 3.71 -5.45
CA PHE A 184 -6.77 3.98 -4.04
C PHE A 184 -8.25 4.32 -3.90
N ASP A 185 -9.03 3.32 -3.53
CA ASP A 185 -10.50 3.41 -3.41
C ASP A 185 -11.02 2.41 -2.35
N GLY A 186 -12.34 2.38 -2.17
CA GLY A 186 -13.04 1.50 -1.23
C GLY A 186 -13.92 0.47 -1.93
N ASP A 187 -13.74 0.26 -3.23
CA ASP A 187 -14.56 -0.69 -4.00
C ASP A 187 -14.00 -2.11 -3.86
N VAL A 188 -14.34 -2.75 -2.73
CA VAL A 188 -13.87 -4.09 -2.39
C VAL A 188 -15.05 -5.05 -2.30
N GLU A 189 -15.13 -5.96 -3.26
CA GLU A 189 -16.11 -7.03 -3.27
C GLU A 189 -15.63 -8.24 -2.44
N GLU A 190 -16.53 -8.90 -1.71
CA GLU A 190 -16.20 -10.10 -0.92
C GLU A 190 -15.61 -11.23 -1.77
N SER A 191 -15.98 -11.31 -3.05
CA SER A 191 -15.44 -12.28 -4.01
C SER A 191 -13.92 -12.20 -4.22
N ARG A 192 -13.30 -11.06 -3.85
CA ARG A 192 -11.85 -10.90 -3.87
C ARG A 192 -11.10 -11.81 -2.92
N PHE A 193 -11.79 -12.32 -1.92
CA PHE A 193 -11.23 -13.20 -0.91
C PHE A 193 -11.58 -14.68 -1.16
N ASP A 194 -12.19 -15.00 -2.29
CA ASP A 194 -12.47 -16.37 -2.69
C ASP A 194 -11.37 -16.92 -3.61
N ILE A 195 -11.14 -18.23 -3.54
CA ILE A 195 -10.25 -18.90 -4.48
C ILE A 195 -10.93 -18.91 -5.84
N PRO A 196 -10.32 -18.34 -6.90
CA PRO A 196 -10.92 -18.36 -8.21
C PRO A 196 -11.14 -19.78 -8.76
N ASP A 197 -12.12 -19.95 -9.62
CA ASP A 197 -12.35 -21.22 -10.29
C ASP A 197 -11.13 -21.67 -11.12
N GLY A 198 -10.88 -22.97 -11.15
CA GLY A 198 -9.81 -23.57 -11.95
C GLY A 198 -8.49 -23.80 -11.21
N TYR A 199 -8.39 -23.43 -9.92
CA TYR A 199 -7.22 -23.76 -9.11
C TYR A 199 -7.33 -25.18 -8.54
N GLU A 200 -6.27 -25.98 -8.72
CA GLU A 200 -6.12 -27.28 -8.06
C GLU A 200 -5.67 -27.09 -6.60
N LYS A 201 -6.14 -27.99 -5.71
CA LYS A 201 -5.83 -27.99 -4.28
C LYS A 201 -4.69 -28.97 -3.98
#